data_bf249661ba7210a00d482b8d6a398e87
#
_entry.id   bf249661ba7210a00d482b8d6a398e87
#
_cell.length_a   1.000
_cell.length_b   1.000
_cell.length_c   1.000
_cell.angle_alpha   90.00
_cell.angle_beta   90.00
_cell.angle_gamma   90.00
#
_symmetry.space_group_name_H-M   'P 1'
#
loop_
_entity.id
_entity.type
_entity.pdbx_description
1 polymer ?
#
loop_
_entity_poly.entity_id
_entity_poly.type
_entity_poly.pdbx_seq_one_letter_code
_entity_poly.pdbx_strand_id
1 'polypeptide(L)'
;MAREAKKKSNSKSVKPKETKPNSAKEKDSSKATKEMSESGEKKSKSKSKGAKPKEAKPIAVKEKALSKAKKEISEKVEKKPKKLKKKLTEHTAFRNKDKKKKKGRQAVWVKQFTLEYEEELQKLQIELLKWQKHVIANDQRVLMLFEGRDAAGKGGTIKRIIEHMNPRGARVVALLKPSDRERTQWYFQRYVQHLPSGGEIVLFDRSWYNRAMVEPTMGFCTDEENKRFLKDVPLLESMLIKTGIIMFKFFFSVSKEEQLRRFNARETDPLKQYKISPVDREAQERWDDYTVRKFQMLNETNRTISQWTIIRSDNKKKARLNCIKQILTKVEYKGKISAEELKTDPEITVSGIDEIRYLEDNIMRGVELPG
;
A
#
# COMPACT_ATOMS: atom_id res chain seq x y z
N MET A 1 -13.39 -17.57 69.98
CA MET A 1 -12.38 -17.06 70.96
C MET A 1 -11.36 -16.29 70.13
N ALA A 2 -11.48 -14.95 70.07
CA ALA A 2 -10.69 -13.94 70.78
C ALA A 2 -9.21 -13.96 70.29
N ARG A 3 -8.58 -12.88 69.77
CA ARG A 3 -8.65 -11.49 70.16
C ARG A 3 -7.99 -10.60 69.07
N GLU A 4 -8.57 -9.42 68.92
CA GLU A 4 -8.01 -8.22 68.31
C GLU A 4 -6.65 -7.79 68.84
N ALA A 5 -5.88 -7.08 68.02
CA ALA A 5 -5.02 -5.97 68.48
C ALA A 5 -4.87 -4.90 67.40
N LYS A 6 -5.54 -3.77 67.67
CA LYS A 6 -5.33 -2.47 67.02
C LYS A 6 -3.98 -1.89 67.44
N LYS A 7 -3.24 -1.28 66.48
CA LYS A 7 -2.30 -0.19 66.79
C LYS A 7 -2.45 0.94 65.79
N LYS A 8 -2.91 2.10 66.32
CA LYS A 8 -2.83 3.44 65.70
C LYS A 8 -1.43 4.03 65.88
N SER A 9 -0.95 4.78 64.95
CA SER A 9 -0.15 5.99 65.16
C SER A 9 0.07 6.71 63.86
N ASN A 10 -0.54 7.77 63.67
CA ASN A 10 -0.09 9.19 63.69
C ASN A 10 0.62 9.66 62.42
N SER A 11 -0.13 10.51 61.79
CA SER A 11 0.22 11.47 60.74
C SER A 11 1.26 12.50 61.18
N LYS A 12 2.19 12.84 60.27
CA LYS A 12 2.78 14.19 60.20
C LYS A 12 2.92 14.60 58.75
N SER A 13 2.17 15.61 58.42
CA SER A 13 2.23 16.41 57.20
C SER A 13 3.50 17.25 57.17
N VAL A 14 4.21 17.25 56.04
CA VAL A 14 5.24 18.28 55.74
C VAL A 14 4.86 18.90 54.40
N LYS A 15 4.58 20.20 54.44
CA LYS A 15 4.36 21.05 53.26
C LYS A 15 5.69 21.40 52.59
N PRO A 16 5.73 21.56 51.26
CA PRO A 16 6.92 22.05 50.56
C PRO A 16 7.01 23.57 50.57
N LYS A 17 8.24 24.08 50.71
CA LYS A 17 8.59 25.49 50.61
C LYS A 17 8.68 25.92 49.14
N GLU A 18 7.99 27.01 48.84
CA GLU A 18 8.20 27.86 47.67
C GLU A 18 9.53 28.61 47.76
N THR A 19 10.27 28.67 46.65
CA THR A 19 11.29 29.70 46.44
C THR A 19 11.01 30.38 45.09
N LYS A 20 10.84 31.69 45.19
CA LYS A 20 10.63 32.66 44.10
C LYS A 20 11.95 32.99 43.38
N PRO A 21 11.87 33.60 42.17
CA PRO A 21 13.00 33.74 41.26
C PRO A 21 13.79 35.02 41.52
N ASN A 22 15.09 35.00 41.16
CA ASN A 22 15.92 36.17 41.16
C ASN A 22 16.17 36.67 39.73
N SER A 23 15.81 37.92 39.51
CA SER A 23 16.04 38.77 38.35
C SER A 23 17.37 39.51 38.46
N ALA A 24 18.16 39.55 37.42
CA ALA A 24 19.14 40.62 37.16
C ALA A 24 19.57 40.56 35.68
N LYS A 25 19.05 41.46 34.93
CA LYS A 25 19.64 42.72 34.39
C LYS A 25 20.49 42.55 33.14
N GLU A 26 19.93 43.15 32.11
CA GLU A 26 20.49 43.64 30.86
C GLU A 26 21.86 44.30 30.99
N LYS A 27 22.66 44.16 29.94
CA LYS A 27 23.40 45.29 29.37
C LYS A 27 23.69 45.09 27.89
N ASP A 28 23.16 46.01 27.18
CA ASP A 28 23.34 46.57 25.86
C ASP A 28 24.81 46.70 25.41
N SER A 29 25.09 46.42 24.15
CA SER A 29 26.02 47.25 23.36
C SER A 29 25.79 47.04 21.86
N SER A 30 25.26 48.08 21.29
CA SER A 30 25.07 48.34 19.87
C SER A 30 26.36 48.90 19.23
N LYS A 31 26.33 48.91 17.89
CA LYS A 31 27.10 49.69 16.88
C LYS A 31 28.17 48.87 16.14
N ALA A 32 27.95 48.80 14.90
CA ALA A 32 28.08 49.63 13.67
C ALA A 32 29.30 49.09 12.92
N THR A 33 29.41 49.06 11.65
CA THR A 33 29.20 49.96 10.52
C THR A 33 29.42 49.17 9.22
N LYS A 34 28.62 49.44 8.25
CA LYS A 34 28.79 49.84 6.83
C LYS A 34 30.24 49.99 6.31
N GLU A 35 30.40 49.46 5.10
CA GLU A 35 30.96 50.03 3.87
C GLU A 35 31.24 48.91 2.87
N MET A 36 30.56 48.86 1.76
CA MET A 36 30.75 49.44 0.42
C MET A 36 32.14 49.20 -0.19
N SER A 37 32.17 48.47 -1.30
CA SER A 37 32.68 49.02 -2.56
C SER A 37 32.51 48.07 -3.73
N GLU A 38 32.05 48.69 -4.79
CA GLU A 38 31.95 48.26 -6.18
C GLU A 38 33.31 47.94 -6.82
N SER A 39 33.28 47.15 -7.85
CA SER A 39 34.01 47.21 -9.14
C SER A 39 34.14 45.77 -9.67
N GLY A 40 33.94 45.44 -10.93
CA GLY A 40 33.93 46.17 -12.15
C GLY A 40 33.68 45.19 -13.31
N GLU A 41 32.95 45.62 -14.23
CA GLU A 41 32.73 44.98 -15.53
C GLU A 41 34.01 44.72 -16.30
N LYS A 42 34.15 43.54 -16.91
CA LYS A 42 34.93 43.42 -18.16
C LYS A 42 34.19 42.63 -19.21
N LYS A 43 33.69 43.36 -20.20
CA LYS A 43 33.23 42.86 -21.48
C LYS A 43 34.39 42.24 -22.26
N SER A 44 34.24 41.03 -22.76
CA SER A 44 35.04 40.57 -23.89
C SER A 44 34.08 40.18 -25.02
N LYS A 45 34.16 41.00 -26.09
CA LYS A 45 33.55 40.71 -27.39
C LYS A 45 34.40 39.68 -28.11
N SER A 46 33.83 38.58 -28.54
CA SER A 46 34.37 37.78 -29.63
C SER A 46 33.33 37.64 -30.74
N LYS A 47 33.74 38.05 -31.91
CA LYS A 47 33.01 37.96 -33.16
C LYS A 47 32.91 36.52 -33.63
N SER A 48 31.73 36.01 -33.96
CA SER A 48 31.59 34.87 -34.83
C SER A 48 30.73 35.19 -36.03
N LYS A 49 31.27 34.83 -37.19
CA LYS A 49 30.77 35.06 -38.54
C LYS A 49 29.47 34.27 -38.76
N GLY A 50 28.55 34.91 -39.49
CA GLY A 50 27.29 34.34 -39.89
C GLY A 50 27.40 33.19 -40.89
N ALA A 51 26.54 32.21 -40.69
CA ALA A 51 26.19 31.24 -41.71
C ALA A 51 24.66 31.31 -41.91
N LYS A 52 24.25 31.57 -43.13
CA LYS A 52 22.85 31.66 -43.56
C LYS A 52 22.15 30.30 -43.42
N PRO A 53 20.87 30.25 -43.01
CA PRO A 53 20.11 29.01 -43.02
C PRO A 53 19.67 28.64 -44.42
N LYS A 54 19.86 27.39 -44.81
CA LYS A 54 19.31 26.81 -46.04
C LYS A 54 17.81 26.55 -45.85
N GLU A 55 17.03 27.03 -46.81
CA GLU A 55 15.59 26.84 -46.93
C GLU A 55 15.20 25.36 -46.94
N ALA A 56 14.26 25.00 -46.08
CA ALA A 56 13.62 23.69 -46.08
C ALA A 56 12.47 23.68 -47.10
N LYS A 57 12.53 22.76 -48.04
CA LYS A 57 11.45 22.49 -49.02
C LYS A 57 10.28 21.77 -48.38
N PRO A 58 9.05 21.93 -48.89
CA PRO A 58 7.82 21.74 -48.14
C PRO A 58 7.37 20.28 -47.94
N ILE A 59 6.74 20.07 -46.79
CA ILE A 59 6.20 18.84 -46.21
C ILE A 59 4.92 18.31 -46.92
N ALA A 60 4.73 18.58 -48.20
CA ALA A 60 3.51 18.18 -48.92
C ALA A 60 3.46 16.72 -49.40
N VAL A 61 4.57 15.98 -49.33
CA VAL A 61 4.64 14.57 -49.83
C VAL A 61 4.31 13.55 -48.76
N LYS A 62 4.46 13.91 -47.47
CA LYS A 62 4.16 12.96 -46.36
C LYS A 62 2.69 12.86 -45.97
N GLU A 63 1.89 13.89 -46.22
CA GLU A 63 0.46 13.85 -45.88
C GLU A 63 -0.37 13.00 -46.85
N LYS A 64 0.00 12.92 -48.11
CA LYS A 64 -0.70 12.06 -49.10
C LYS A 64 -0.45 10.56 -48.84
N ALA A 65 0.72 10.19 -48.32
CA ALA A 65 1.02 8.80 -47.95
C ALA A 65 0.27 8.36 -46.65
N LEU A 66 0.12 9.29 -45.70
CA LEU A 66 -0.55 9.03 -44.44
C LEU A 66 -2.10 8.95 -44.60
N SER A 67 -2.66 9.73 -45.50
CA SER A 67 -4.08 9.69 -45.83
C SER A 67 -4.46 8.41 -46.60
N LYS A 68 -3.57 7.91 -47.46
CA LYS A 68 -3.80 6.67 -48.21
C LYS A 68 -3.72 5.46 -47.29
N ALA A 69 -2.76 5.42 -46.33
CA ALA A 69 -2.64 4.37 -45.32
C ALA A 69 -3.84 4.36 -44.34
N LYS A 70 -4.36 5.52 -43.94
CA LYS A 70 -5.57 5.62 -43.11
C LYS A 70 -6.82 5.11 -43.81
N LYS A 71 -6.93 5.34 -45.14
CA LYS A 71 -8.08 4.85 -45.92
C LYS A 71 -8.04 3.35 -46.14
N GLU A 72 -6.87 2.74 -46.36
CA GLU A 72 -6.70 1.29 -46.46
C GLU A 72 -6.91 0.55 -45.14
N ILE A 73 -6.60 1.19 -44.00
CA ILE A 73 -6.86 0.63 -42.67
C ILE A 73 -8.37 0.69 -42.34
N SER A 74 -9.06 1.77 -42.71
CA SER A 74 -10.51 1.89 -42.51
C SER A 74 -11.30 0.89 -43.36
N GLU A 75 -10.90 0.64 -44.60
CA GLU A 75 -11.55 -0.35 -45.48
C GLU A 75 -11.29 -1.81 -45.09
N LYS A 76 -10.13 -2.09 -44.44
CA LYS A 76 -9.87 -3.44 -43.87
C LYS A 76 -10.58 -3.71 -42.56
N VAL A 77 -10.96 -2.68 -41.81
CA VAL A 77 -11.70 -2.80 -40.55
C VAL A 77 -13.20 -3.03 -40.78
N GLU A 78 -13.77 -2.55 -41.89
CA GLU A 78 -15.18 -2.76 -42.21
C GLU A 78 -15.53 -4.14 -42.79
N LYS A 79 -14.55 -4.93 -43.28
CA LYS A 79 -14.80 -6.25 -43.91
C LYS A 79 -14.72 -7.47 -43.00
N LYS A 80 -14.55 -7.29 -41.70
CA LYS A 80 -14.74 -8.36 -40.66
C LYS A 80 -15.56 -7.77 -39.53
N PRO A 81 -16.80 -8.09 -39.33
CA PRO A 81 -17.25 -9.33 -38.78
C PRO A 81 -18.78 -9.57 -38.87
N LYS A 82 -19.28 -9.96 -39.95
CA LYS A 82 -20.67 -10.52 -39.96
C LYS A 82 -20.72 -11.93 -39.36
N LYS A 83 -19.63 -12.72 -39.39
CA LYS A 83 -19.55 -14.06 -38.79
C LYS A 83 -19.31 -14.07 -37.26
N LEU A 84 -18.68 -13.06 -36.69
CA LEU A 84 -18.42 -13.01 -35.23
C LEU A 84 -19.66 -12.54 -34.45
N LYS A 85 -20.44 -11.62 -35.02
CA LYS A 85 -21.71 -11.18 -34.42
C LYS A 85 -22.76 -12.30 -34.38
N LYS A 86 -22.77 -13.23 -35.38
CA LYS A 86 -23.70 -14.34 -35.40
C LYS A 86 -23.38 -15.41 -34.34
N LYS A 87 -22.11 -15.64 -33.99
CA LYS A 87 -21.74 -16.56 -32.89
C LYS A 87 -21.98 -15.97 -31.51
N LEU A 88 -21.91 -14.62 -31.31
CA LEU A 88 -22.22 -13.99 -30.05
C LEU A 88 -23.72 -13.87 -29.75
N THR A 89 -24.57 -13.88 -30.79
CA THR A 89 -26.02 -13.79 -30.63
C THR A 89 -26.70 -15.15 -30.46
N GLU A 90 -26.05 -16.25 -30.83
CA GLU A 90 -26.63 -17.61 -30.66
C GLU A 90 -26.48 -18.17 -29.23
N HIS A 91 -25.60 -17.59 -28.38
CA HIS A 91 -25.47 -17.98 -26.96
C HIS A 91 -26.33 -17.16 -25.98
N THR A 92 -27.11 -16.19 -26.44
CA THR A 92 -27.93 -15.33 -25.57
C THR A 92 -29.43 -15.43 -25.76
N ALA A 93 -29.91 -16.41 -26.52
CA ALA A 93 -31.33 -16.58 -26.73
C ALA A 93 -31.88 -17.78 -25.96
N PHE A 94 -31.80 -17.81 -24.63
CA PHE A 94 -32.78 -18.47 -23.81
C PHE A 94 -34.03 -17.58 -23.74
N ARG A 95 -34.97 -17.79 -24.65
CA ARG A 95 -36.27 -17.16 -24.65
C ARG A 95 -37.10 -17.73 -23.50
N ASN A 96 -37.02 -17.05 -22.33
CA ASN A 96 -37.92 -17.36 -21.22
C ASN A 96 -39.31 -16.88 -21.56
N LYS A 97 -40.22 -17.83 -21.90
CA LYS A 97 -41.63 -17.58 -22.23
C LYS A 97 -42.53 -17.24 -21.03
N ASP A 98 -41.97 -17.13 -19.83
CA ASP A 98 -42.72 -16.81 -18.62
C ASP A 98 -42.63 -15.33 -18.25
N LYS A 99 -43.32 -14.50 -19.04
CA LYS A 99 -43.57 -13.10 -18.67
C LYS A 99 -44.70 -12.98 -17.65
N LYS A 100 -44.64 -13.60 -16.51
CA LYS A 100 -45.33 -13.09 -15.31
C LYS A 100 -44.42 -12.03 -14.70
N LYS A 101 -44.70 -10.74 -15.01
CA LYS A 101 -44.08 -9.58 -14.34
C LYS A 101 -44.31 -9.71 -12.85
N LYS A 102 -43.33 -10.27 -12.11
CA LYS A 102 -43.27 -10.14 -10.65
C LYS A 102 -42.95 -8.68 -10.37
N LYS A 103 -43.93 -7.90 -9.91
CA LYS A 103 -43.78 -6.49 -9.52
C LYS A 103 -42.55 -6.34 -8.64
N GLY A 104 -41.60 -5.45 -9.02
CA GLY A 104 -40.47 -5.05 -8.20
C GLY A 104 -39.19 -5.90 -8.30
N ARG A 105 -39.10 -6.89 -9.23
CA ARG A 105 -37.85 -7.67 -9.41
C ARG A 105 -37.35 -7.55 -10.85
N GLN A 106 -36.07 -7.17 -10.98
CA GLN A 106 -35.37 -7.14 -12.27
C GLN A 106 -34.35 -8.27 -12.29
N ALA A 107 -34.30 -9.05 -13.37
CA ALA A 107 -33.25 -10.05 -13.58
C ALA A 107 -31.94 -9.36 -13.96
N VAL A 108 -30.89 -9.66 -13.22
CA VAL A 108 -29.55 -9.20 -13.50
C VAL A 108 -28.66 -10.40 -13.82
N TRP A 109 -27.98 -10.34 -14.96
CA TRP A 109 -27.04 -11.39 -15.36
C TRP A 109 -25.68 -11.15 -14.71
N VAL A 110 -25.24 -12.06 -13.86
CA VAL A 110 -23.94 -12.05 -13.20
C VAL A 110 -23.10 -13.20 -13.76
N LYS A 111 -21.80 -12.97 -13.99
CA LYS A 111 -20.87 -14.03 -14.40
C LYS A 111 -20.77 -15.06 -13.28
N GLN A 112 -20.82 -16.35 -13.59
CA GLN A 112 -20.72 -17.44 -12.60
C GLN A 112 -19.50 -17.29 -11.69
N PHE A 113 -18.34 -17.01 -12.23
CA PHE A 113 -17.12 -16.72 -11.46
C PHE A 113 -17.29 -15.58 -10.42
N THR A 114 -18.23 -14.66 -10.65
CA THR A 114 -18.50 -13.58 -9.67
C THR A 114 -19.35 -14.11 -8.53
N LEU A 115 -20.32 -14.98 -8.82
CA LEU A 115 -21.14 -15.63 -7.79
C LEU A 115 -20.28 -16.53 -6.90
N GLU A 116 -19.47 -17.38 -7.49
CA GLU A 116 -18.52 -18.25 -6.77
C GLU A 116 -17.58 -17.44 -5.84
N TYR A 117 -17.05 -16.33 -6.36
CA TYR A 117 -16.23 -15.42 -5.55
C TYR A 117 -17.00 -14.80 -4.38
N GLU A 118 -18.21 -14.31 -4.59
CA GLU A 118 -19.00 -13.68 -3.52
C GLU A 118 -19.43 -14.72 -2.47
N GLU A 119 -19.76 -15.95 -2.86
CA GLU A 119 -20.07 -17.06 -1.95
C GLU A 119 -18.85 -17.45 -1.10
N GLU A 120 -17.68 -17.61 -1.72
CA GLU A 120 -16.45 -17.93 -1.00
C GLU A 120 -16.03 -16.78 -0.08
N LEU A 121 -16.14 -15.54 -0.55
CA LEU A 121 -15.85 -14.36 0.27
C LEU A 121 -16.76 -14.30 1.50
N GLN A 122 -18.05 -14.54 1.33
CA GLN A 122 -19.01 -14.53 2.44
C GLN A 122 -18.67 -15.58 3.50
N LYS A 123 -18.31 -16.80 3.09
CA LYS A 123 -17.85 -17.85 4.01
C LYS A 123 -16.63 -17.37 4.82
N LEU A 124 -15.63 -16.82 4.15
CA LEU A 124 -14.42 -16.32 4.80
C LEU A 124 -14.69 -15.12 5.72
N GLN A 125 -15.64 -14.26 5.36
CA GLN A 125 -16.05 -13.14 6.22
C GLN A 125 -16.76 -13.61 7.49
N ILE A 126 -17.53 -14.70 7.43
CA ILE A 126 -18.10 -15.33 8.61
C ILE A 126 -16.97 -15.86 9.54
N GLU A 127 -15.94 -16.47 8.98
CA GLU A 127 -14.78 -16.92 9.75
C GLU A 127 -14.02 -15.75 10.40
N LEU A 128 -13.84 -14.63 9.69
CA LEU A 128 -13.27 -13.42 10.25
C LEU A 128 -14.06 -12.87 11.44
N LEU A 129 -15.39 -12.97 11.42
CA LEU A 129 -16.24 -12.57 12.54
C LEU A 129 -16.09 -13.52 13.75
N LYS A 130 -15.98 -14.84 13.52
CA LYS A 130 -15.70 -15.80 14.59
C LYS A 130 -14.34 -15.51 15.23
N TRP A 131 -13.33 -15.26 14.41
CA TRP A 131 -12.01 -14.89 14.88
C TRP A 131 -11.99 -13.57 15.64
N GLN A 132 -12.67 -12.52 15.15
CA GLN A 132 -12.76 -11.25 15.88
C GLN A 132 -13.39 -11.45 17.29
N LYS A 133 -14.43 -12.28 17.41
CA LYS A 133 -15.00 -12.61 18.73
C LYS A 133 -13.97 -13.28 19.63
N HIS A 134 -13.13 -14.16 19.08
CA HIS A 134 -12.06 -14.80 19.81
C HIS A 134 -10.98 -13.80 20.26
N VAL A 135 -10.58 -12.88 19.38
CA VAL A 135 -9.61 -11.83 19.70
C VAL A 135 -10.09 -10.97 20.87
N ILE A 136 -11.36 -10.54 20.83
CA ILE A 136 -11.97 -9.74 21.91
C ILE A 136 -12.05 -10.54 23.22
N ALA A 137 -12.50 -11.79 23.16
CA ALA A 137 -12.69 -12.62 24.36
C ALA A 137 -11.38 -13.01 25.06
N ASN A 138 -10.25 -12.96 24.35
CA ASN A 138 -8.93 -13.33 24.89
C ASN A 138 -7.95 -12.15 24.95
N ASP A 139 -8.45 -10.92 24.87
CA ASP A 139 -7.65 -9.68 24.89
C ASP A 139 -6.42 -9.71 23.96
N GLN A 140 -6.55 -10.43 22.83
CA GLN A 140 -5.46 -10.56 21.86
C GLN A 140 -5.23 -9.22 21.16
N ARG A 141 -3.98 -8.93 20.84
CA ARG A 141 -3.57 -7.74 20.10
C ARG A 141 -3.10 -8.15 18.72
N VAL A 142 -3.80 -7.69 17.69
CA VAL A 142 -3.49 -8.07 16.31
C VAL A 142 -3.09 -6.87 15.48
N LEU A 143 -1.95 -6.98 14.80
CA LEU A 143 -1.42 -5.96 13.92
C LEU A 143 -1.20 -6.54 12.52
N MET A 144 -1.80 -5.92 11.51
CA MET A 144 -1.63 -6.32 10.12
C MET A 144 -1.05 -5.18 9.30
N LEU A 145 0.08 -5.41 8.65
CA LEU A 145 0.73 -4.45 7.77
C LEU A 145 0.43 -4.82 6.32
N PHE A 146 -0.14 -3.88 5.56
CA PHE A 146 -0.45 -4.04 4.15
C PHE A 146 0.46 -3.13 3.32
N GLU A 147 1.46 -3.72 2.71
CA GLU A 147 2.44 -3.07 1.88
C GLU A 147 2.35 -3.52 0.42
N GLY A 148 3.09 -2.89 -0.45
CA GLY A 148 3.16 -3.25 -1.86
C GLY A 148 2.99 -2.06 -2.79
N ARG A 149 3.13 -2.31 -4.08
CA ARG A 149 3.08 -1.30 -5.14
C ARG A 149 1.74 -0.56 -5.20
N ASP A 150 1.75 0.59 -5.82
CA ASP A 150 0.53 1.35 -6.07
C ASP A 150 -0.41 0.57 -7.01
N ALA A 151 -1.70 0.76 -6.83
CA ALA A 151 -2.75 0.01 -7.51
C ALA A 151 -2.74 -1.52 -7.28
N ALA A 152 -1.85 -2.10 -6.46
CA ALA A 152 -1.79 -3.54 -6.18
C ALA A 152 -3.06 -4.10 -5.51
N GLY A 153 -3.91 -3.28 -4.88
CA GLY A 153 -5.20 -3.72 -4.36
C GLY A 153 -5.29 -3.82 -2.83
N LYS A 154 -4.31 -3.28 -2.09
CA LYS A 154 -4.26 -3.21 -0.62
C LYS A 154 -5.58 -2.75 0.01
N GLY A 155 -5.97 -1.50 -0.22
CA GLY A 155 -7.19 -0.94 0.38
C GLY A 155 -8.48 -1.68 -0.01
N GLY A 156 -8.52 -2.32 -1.20
CA GLY A 156 -9.65 -3.17 -1.59
C GLY A 156 -9.72 -4.48 -0.81
N THR A 157 -8.59 -5.04 -0.40
CA THR A 157 -8.50 -6.23 0.44
C THR A 157 -8.82 -5.88 1.89
N ILE A 158 -8.23 -4.81 2.41
CA ILE A 158 -8.53 -4.27 3.75
C ILE A 158 -10.04 -4.04 3.90
N LYS A 159 -10.68 -3.39 2.91
CA LYS A 159 -12.13 -3.18 2.93
C LYS A 159 -12.93 -4.49 3.06
N ARG A 160 -12.52 -5.56 2.35
CA ARG A 160 -13.22 -6.86 2.43
C ARG A 160 -12.99 -7.59 3.74
N ILE A 161 -11.83 -7.40 4.37
CA ILE A 161 -11.53 -7.95 5.69
C ILE A 161 -12.42 -7.32 6.76
N ILE A 162 -12.52 -5.98 6.78
CA ILE A 162 -13.24 -5.28 7.86
C ILE A 162 -14.75 -5.10 7.61
N GLU A 163 -15.25 -5.43 6.42
CA GLU A 163 -16.58 -5.07 5.93
C GLU A 163 -17.73 -5.41 6.89
N HIS A 164 -17.60 -6.52 7.59
CA HIS A 164 -18.59 -7.00 8.56
C HIS A 164 -18.07 -7.03 10.00
N MET A 165 -16.81 -6.68 10.22
CA MET A 165 -16.24 -6.63 11.56
C MET A 165 -16.86 -5.52 12.41
N ASN A 166 -16.91 -5.74 13.72
CA ASN A 166 -17.27 -4.69 14.68
C ASN A 166 -16.18 -3.60 14.66
N PRO A 167 -16.51 -2.35 14.29
CA PRO A 167 -15.52 -1.27 14.18
C PRO A 167 -14.93 -0.83 15.54
N ARG A 168 -15.52 -1.25 16.67
CA ARG A 168 -14.96 -0.98 18.00
C ARG A 168 -13.73 -1.85 18.29
N GLY A 169 -13.63 -3.03 17.65
CA GLY A 169 -12.51 -3.96 17.82
C GLY A 169 -11.68 -4.17 16.55
N ALA A 170 -11.97 -3.43 15.47
CA ALA A 170 -11.18 -3.48 14.24
C ALA A 170 -11.12 -2.09 13.59
N ARG A 171 -9.93 -1.59 13.31
CA ARG A 171 -9.75 -0.27 12.69
C ARG A 171 -8.64 -0.26 11.65
N VAL A 172 -8.78 0.65 10.70
CA VAL A 172 -7.77 0.89 9.67
C VAL A 172 -7.00 2.15 10.00
N VAL A 173 -5.68 2.06 9.88
CA VAL A 173 -4.76 3.19 10.02
C VAL A 173 -4.14 3.46 8.66
N ALA A 174 -4.39 4.65 8.11
CA ALA A 174 -3.82 5.14 6.88
C ALA A 174 -3.27 6.54 7.14
N LEU A 175 -1.97 6.64 7.42
CA LEU A 175 -1.33 7.89 7.78
C LEU A 175 -1.05 8.72 6.53
N LEU A 176 -1.30 10.00 6.63
CA LEU A 176 -0.94 10.98 5.60
C LEU A 176 0.57 11.25 5.61
N LYS A 177 1.03 12.10 4.69
CA LYS A 177 2.39 12.64 4.70
C LYS A 177 2.75 13.20 6.08
N PRO A 178 3.96 12.93 6.61
CA PRO A 178 4.37 13.45 7.90
C PRO A 178 4.29 14.97 7.96
N SER A 179 3.79 15.51 9.08
CA SER A 179 3.89 16.92 9.40
C SER A 179 5.35 17.31 9.69
N ASP A 180 5.65 18.62 9.68
CA ASP A 180 7.00 19.09 9.96
C ASP A 180 7.46 18.70 11.37
N ARG A 181 6.56 18.68 12.36
CA ARG A 181 6.83 18.17 13.69
C ARG A 181 7.19 16.69 13.70
N GLU A 182 6.41 15.86 12.99
CA GLU A 182 6.66 14.41 12.92
C GLU A 182 7.98 14.06 12.21
N ARG A 183 8.45 14.90 11.27
CA ARG A 183 9.75 14.72 10.60
C ARG A 183 10.94 14.81 11.54
N THR A 184 10.82 15.58 12.63
CA THR A 184 11.88 15.74 13.62
C THR A 184 11.80 14.74 14.78
N GLN A 185 10.75 13.93 14.82
CA GLN A 185 10.55 12.90 15.83
C GLN A 185 11.23 11.58 15.44
N TRP A 186 11.34 10.68 16.39
CA TRP A 186 11.73 9.32 16.11
C TRP A 186 10.79 8.72 15.08
N TYR A 187 11.35 8.13 14.01
CA TYR A 187 10.57 7.72 12.82
C TYR A 187 9.34 6.87 13.14
N PHE A 188 9.47 5.93 14.06
CA PHE A 188 8.37 5.02 14.41
C PHE A 188 7.30 5.68 15.30
N GLN A 189 7.56 6.85 15.90
CA GLN A 189 6.67 7.47 16.89
C GLN A 189 5.25 7.69 16.36
N ARG A 190 5.12 8.13 15.12
CA ARG A 190 3.82 8.35 14.47
C ARG A 190 3.02 7.05 14.22
N TYR A 191 3.66 5.89 14.26
CA TYR A 191 3.05 4.59 14.07
C TYR A 191 2.74 3.90 15.40
N VAL A 192 3.63 3.98 16.38
CA VAL A 192 3.46 3.25 17.65
C VAL A 192 2.24 3.72 18.45
N GLN A 193 1.81 4.97 18.31
CA GLN A 193 0.58 5.47 18.93
C GLN A 193 -0.69 4.78 18.42
N HIS A 194 -0.60 4.06 17.30
CA HIS A 194 -1.71 3.34 16.68
C HIS A 194 -1.62 1.82 16.87
N LEU A 195 -0.73 1.33 17.71
CA LEU A 195 -0.65 -0.10 18.01
C LEU A 195 -1.91 -0.62 18.69
N PRO A 196 -2.25 -1.90 18.53
CA PRO A 196 -3.48 -2.47 19.08
C PRO A 196 -3.44 -2.57 20.60
N SER A 197 -4.56 -2.23 21.23
CA SER A 197 -4.90 -2.58 22.62
C SER A 197 -5.44 -4.01 22.71
N GLY A 198 -5.68 -4.52 23.91
CA GLY A 198 -6.33 -5.82 24.13
C GLY A 198 -7.69 -5.88 23.42
N GLY A 199 -7.96 -6.98 22.70
CA GLY A 199 -9.17 -7.16 21.91
C GLY A 199 -9.24 -6.40 20.59
N GLU A 200 -8.15 -5.73 20.16
CA GLU A 200 -8.13 -4.94 18.92
C GLU A 200 -7.40 -5.63 17.76
N ILE A 201 -7.94 -5.44 16.56
CA ILE A 201 -7.33 -5.78 15.26
C ILE A 201 -7.06 -4.45 14.53
N VAL A 202 -5.79 -4.13 14.31
CA VAL A 202 -5.37 -2.90 13.63
C VAL A 202 -4.75 -3.25 12.28
N LEU A 203 -5.28 -2.62 11.22
CA LEU A 203 -4.82 -2.82 9.84
C LEU A 203 -4.17 -1.53 9.34
N PHE A 204 -2.89 -1.58 9.03
CA PHE A 204 -2.17 -0.46 8.42
C PHE A 204 -2.25 -0.54 6.89
N ASP A 205 -2.91 0.44 6.24
CA ASP A 205 -2.79 0.66 4.77
C ASP A 205 -1.57 1.53 4.52
N ARG A 206 -0.44 0.91 4.24
CA ARG A 206 0.93 1.40 4.36
C ARG A 206 1.35 1.61 5.82
N SER A 207 2.59 1.37 6.11
CA SER A 207 3.13 1.39 7.47
C SER A 207 4.49 2.10 7.52
N TRP A 208 5.26 1.84 8.56
CA TRP A 208 6.65 2.25 8.66
C TRP A 208 7.53 1.78 7.50
N TYR A 209 7.10 0.77 6.75
CA TYR A 209 7.81 0.29 5.56
C TYR A 209 7.80 1.28 4.38
N ASN A 210 7.10 2.42 4.47
CA ASN A 210 7.31 3.53 3.55
C ASN A 210 8.80 3.93 3.48
N ARG A 211 9.54 3.88 4.59
CA ARG A 211 10.98 4.17 4.68
C ARG A 211 11.85 3.14 3.97
N ALA A 212 11.34 1.93 3.70
CA ALA A 212 12.02 0.90 2.92
C ALA A 212 11.71 0.97 1.42
N MET A 213 10.59 1.55 1.04
CA MET A 213 10.04 1.48 -0.31
C MET A 213 9.90 2.86 -0.95
N VAL A 214 8.76 3.52 -0.75
CA VAL A 214 8.41 4.76 -1.46
C VAL A 214 9.33 5.92 -1.09
N GLU A 215 9.75 6.04 0.17
CA GLU A 215 10.55 7.17 0.60
C GLU A 215 11.93 7.19 -0.06
N PRO A 216 12.76 6.11 -0.05
CA PRO A 216 14.04 6.12 -0.74
C PRO A 216 13.89 6.14 -2.26
N THR A 217 12.87 5.50 -2.84
CA THR A 217 12.64 5.52 -4.28
C THR A 217 12.31 6.92 -4.80
N MET A 218 11.56 7.71 -4.03
CA MET A 218 11.14 9.07 -4.40
C MET A 218 12.03 10.17 -3.83
N GLY A 219 13.13 9.82 -3.14
CA GLY A 219 14.02 10.79 -2.53
C GLY A 219 13.42 11.52 -1.32
N PHE A 220 12.45 10.92 -0.62
CA PHE A 220 11.81 11.51 0.55
C PHE A 220 12.58 11.22 1.85
N CYS A 221 13.60 10.37 1.80
CA CYS A 221 14.55 10.13 2.86
C CYS A 221 15.96 9.96 2.28
N THR A 222 16.98 10.07 3.14
CA THR A 222 18.36 9.78 2.74
C THR A 222 18.63 8.28 2.73
N ASP A 223 19.73 7.87 2.06
CA ASP A 223 20.15 6.46 2.07
C ASP A 223 20.58 6.00 3.47
N GLU A 224 21.15 6.90 4.29
CA GLU A 224 21.51 6.61 5.68
C GLU A 224 20.27 6.36 6.54
N GLU A 225 19.20 7.14 6.36
CA GLU A 225 17.92 6.94 7.04
C GLU A 225 17.29 5.61 6.65
N ASN A 226 17.31 5.27 5.36
CA ASN A 226 16.84 3.99 4.86
C ASN A 226 17.64 2.81 5.44
N LYS A 227 18.99 2.86 5.38
CA LYS A 227 19.87 1.83 5.94
C LYS A 227 19.67 1.64 7.45
N ARG A 228 19.52 2.74 8.19
CA ARG A 228 19.23 2.70 9.63
C ARG A 228 17.89 2.04 9.89
N PHE A 229 16.84 2.44 9.15
CA PHE A 229 15.53 1.87 9.27
C PHE A 229 15.54 0.34 9.07
N LEU A 230 16.21 -0.15 8.03
CA LEU A 230 16.28 -1.58 7.73
C LEU A 230 16.94 -2.40 8.85
N LYS A 231 17.86 -1.80 9.60
CA LYS A 231 18.48 -2.41 10.80
C LYS A 231 17.56 -2.35 12.03
N ASP A 232 16.84 -1.25 12.20
CA ASP A 232 16.07 -0.98 13.41
C ASP A 232 14.69 -1.67 13.39
N VAL A 233 14.04 -1.79 12.21
CA VAL A 233 12.68 -2.33 12.11
C VAL A 233 12.56 -3.78 12.59
N PRO A 234 13.49 -4.71 12.31
CA PRO A 234 13.40 -6.07 12.85
C PRO A 234 13.47 -6.10 14.39
N LEU A 235 14.20 -5.18 15.00
CA LEU A 235 14.30 -5.05 16.46
C LEU A 235 12.96 -4.58 17.04
N LEU A 236 12.35 -3.55 16.45
CA LEU A 236 11.04 -3.05 16.84
C LEU A 236 9.99 -4.17 16.74
N GLU A 237 9.91 -4.84 15.59
CA GLU A 237 8.95 -5.93 15.37
C GLU A 237 9.15 -7.08 16.35
N SER A 238 10.41 -7.44 16.63
CA SER A 238 10.73 -8.45 17.65
C SER A 238 10.23 -8.06 19.04
N MET A 239 10.43 -6.79 19.45
CA MET A 239 9.90 -6.28 20.72
C MET A 239 8.37 -6.37 20.77
N LEU A 240 7.68 -5.90 19.71
CA LEU A 240 6.23 -5.94 19.65
C LEU A 240 5.68 -7.38 19.75
N ILE A 241 6.26 -8.31 19.00
CA ILE A 241 5.85 -9.73 19.01
C ILE A 241 6.11 -10.36 20.37
N LYS A 242 7.26 -10.11 20.99
CA LYS A 242 7.59 -10.61 22.32
C LYS A 242 6.64 -10.09 23.41
N THR A 243 6.02 -8.94 23.21
CA THR A 243 4.95 -8.45 24.11
C THR A 243 3.60 -9.13 23.87
N GLY A 244 3.48 -10.06 22.90
CA GLY A 244 2.27 -10.79 22.59
C GLY A 244 1.41 -10.19 21.46
N ILE A 245 1.95 -9.27 20.66
CA ILE A 245 1.26 -8.80 19.43
C ILE A 245 1.35 -9.89 18.36
N ILE A 246 0.20 -10.31 17.85
CA ILE A 246 0.09 -11.18 16.67
C ILE A 246 0.28 -10.31 15.44
N MET A 247 1.40 -10.47 14.74
CA MET A 247 1.76 -9.61 13.61
C MET A 247 1.65 -10.34 12.28
N PHE A 248 1.04 -9.69 11.31
CA PHE A 248 1.01 -10.13 9.90
C PHE A 248 1.65 -9.06 9.02
N LYS A 249 2.50 -9.49 8.10
CA LYS A 249 3.10 -8.64 7.08
C LYS A 249 2.72 -9.14 5.69
N PHE A 250 1.98 -8.35 4.94
CA PHE A 250 1.55 -8.65 3.57
C PHE A 250 2.18 -7.67 2.59
N PHE A 251 2.79 -8.21 1.54
CA PHE A 251 3.25 -7.42 0.41
C PHE A 251 2.44 -7.78 -0.83
N PHE A 252 1.65 -6.82 -1.34
CA PHE A 252 0.85 -6.98 -2.54
C PHE A 252 1.71 -6.69 -3.77
N SER A 253 1.98 -7.73 -4.54
CA SER A 253 2.73 -7.68 -5.78
C SER A 253 1.76 -7.65 -6.97
N VAL A 254 2.01 -6.78 -7.93
CA VAL A 254 1.26 -6.61 -9.17
C VAL A 254 2.26 -6.54 -10.32
N SER A 255 1.93 -7.06 -11.51
CA SER A 255 2.77 -6.91 -12.70
C SER A 255 2.77 -5.47 -13.22
N LYS A 256 3.82 -5.09 -13.95
CA LYS A 256 3.99 -3.73 -14.51
C LYS A 256 2.84 -3.38 -15.46
N GLU A 257 2.46 -4.34 -16.30
CA GLU A 257 1.39 -4.21 -17.28
C GLU A 257 0.02 -4.05 -16.59
N GLU A 258 -0.25 -4.88 -15.57
CA GLU A 258 -1.52 -4.80 -14.85
C GLU A 258 -1.59 -3.52 -14.01
N GLN A 259 -0.49 -3.04 -13.45
CA GLN A 259 -0.45 -1.76 -12.75
C GLN A 259 -0.78 -0.61 -13.71
N LEU A 260 -0.14 -0.57 -14.89
CA LEU A 260 -0.40 0.42 -15.92
C LEU A 260 -1.88 0.38 -16.38
N ARG A 261 -2.40 -0.83 -16.62
CA ARG A 261 -3.81 -1.02 -16.97
C ARG A 261 -4.75 -0.47 -15.89
N ARG A 262 -4.38 -0.62 -14.62
CA ARG A 262 -5.15 -0.09 -13.48
C ARG A 262 -5.07 1.41 -13.36
N PHE A 263 -3.94 2.02 -13.67
CA PHE A 263 -3.79 3.48 -13.68
C PHE A 263 -4.64 4.09 -14.80
N ASN A 264 -4.56 3.57 -16.02
CA ASN A 264 -5.40 4.00 -17.14
C ASN A 264 -6.91 3.88 -16.81
N ALA A 265 -7.31 2.78 -16.16
CA ALA A 265 -8.70 2.59 -15.72
C ALA A 265 -9.12 3.54 -14.58
N ARG A 266 -8.19 4.13 -13.82
CA ARG A 266 -8.52 5.17 -12.84
C ARG A 266 -8.74 6.53 -13.50
N GLU A 267 -7.99 6.85 -14.56
CA GLU A 267 -8.13 8.12 -15.30
C GLU A 267 -9.52 8.27 -15.93
N THR A 268 -10.07 7.16 -16.41
CA THR A 268 -11.37 7.13 -17.11
C THR A 268 -12.58 6.96 -16.19
N ASP A 269 -12.39 6.53 -14.95
CA ASP A 269 -13.48 6.25 -14.01
C ASP A 269 -13.63 7.38 -12.98
N PRO A 270 -14.72 8.18 -13.04
CA PRO A 270 -14.94 9.30 -12.12
C PRO A 270 -14.88 8.92 -10.63
N LEU A 271 -15.24 7.66 -10.28
CA LEU A 271 -15.17 7.17 -8.90
C LEU A 271 -13.76 6.77 -8.46
N LYS A 272 -12.78 6.78 -9.38
CA LYS A 272 -11.40 6.37 -9.12
C LYS A 272 -10.37 7.47 -9.36
N GLN A 273 -10.73 8.55 -10.03
CA GLN A 273 -9.83 9.68 -10.35
C GLN A 273 -9.12 10.24 -9.10
N TYR A 274 -9.83 10.32 -7.96
CA TYR A 274 -9.26 10.78 -6.68
C TYR A 274 -8.15 9.88 -6.11
N LYS A 275 -7.91 8.70 -6.73
CA LYS A 275 -6.86 7.75 -6.32
C LYS A 275 -5.59 7.90 -7.14
N ILE A 276 -5.54 8.83 -8.07
CA ILE A 276 -4.36 9.12 -8.87
C ILE A 276 -3.57 10.22 -8.17
N SER A 277 -2.31 9.95 -7.94
CA SER A 277 -1.34 10.91 -7.41
C SER A 277 -0.19 11.13 -8.40
N PRO A 278 0.56 12.23 -8.31
CA PRO A 278 1.79 12.40 -9.10
C PRO A 278 2.78 11.24 -8.94
N VAL A 279 2.87 10.69 -7.73
CA VAL A 279 3.72 9.52 -7.40
C VAL A 279 3.33 8.27 -8.19
N ASP A 280 2.03 8.08 -8.54
CA ASP A 280 1.58 6.93 -9.32
C ASP A 280 2.19 6.90 -10.73
N ARG A 281 2.40 8.06 -11.35
CA ARG A 281 3.03 8.15 -12.68
C ARG A 281 4.52 7.84 -12.61
N GLU A 282 5.23 8.43 -11.66
CA GLU A 282 6.65 8.16 -11.43
C GLU A 282 6.91 6.70 -11.03
N ALA A 283 5.96 6.03 -10.39
CA ALA A 283 6.10 4.63 -9.97
C ALA A 283 6.30 3.66 -11.15
N GLN A 284 5.80 3.98 -12.36
CA GLN A 284 6.03 3.18 -13.57
C GLN A 284 7.44 3.40 -14.13
N GLU A 285 7.93 4.63 -14.09
CA GLU A 285 9.26 4.99 -14.56
C GLU A 285 10.35 4.42 -13.66
N ARG A 286 10.08 4.37 -12.34
CA ARG A 286 10.99 3.86 -11.30
C ARG A 286 10.71 2.39 -10.94
N TRP A 287 10.18 1.61 -11.88
CA TRP A 287 9.77 0.23 -11.63
C TRP A 287 10.90 -0.65 -11.08
N ASP A 288 12.08 -0.54 -11.65
CA ASP A 288 13.24 -1.35 -11.28
C ASP A 288 13.82 -0.92 -9.93
N ASP A 289 13.87 0.39 -9.67
CA ASP A 289 14.25 0.92 -8.34
C ASP A 289 13.34 0.34 -7.24
N TYR A 290 12.03 0.35 -7.47
CA TYR A 290 11.08 -0.27 -6.54
C TYR A 290 11.32 -1.77 -6.36
N THR A 291 11.74 -2.49 -7.40
CA THR A 291 12.02 -3.92 -7.30
C THR A 291 13.28 -4.18 -6.49
N VAL A 292 14.33 -3.40 -6.72
CA VAL A 292 15.57 -3.46 -5.93
C VAL A 292 15.27 -3.15 -4.45
N ARG A 293 14.51 -2.09 -4.16
CA ARG A 293 14.11 -1.75 -2.78
C ARG A 293 13.24 -2.83 -2.15
N LYS A 294 12.35 -3.47 -2.90
CA LYS A 294 11.57 -4.63 -2.44
C LYS A 294 12.49 -5.78 -2.03
N PHE A 295 13.46 -6.14 -2.89
CA PHE A 295 14.43 -7.19 -2.58
C PHE A 295 15.20 -6.87 -1.30
N GLN A 296 15.77 -5.67 -1.19
CA GLN A 296 16.49 -5.22 0.00
C GLN A 296 15.62 -5.29 1.27
N MET A 297 14.39 -4.78 1.19
CA MET A 297 13.44 -4.82 2.30
C MET A 297 13.16 -6.26 2.75
N LEU A 298 12.85 -7.15 1.82
CA LEU A 298 12.54 -8.55 2.14
C LEU A 298 13.76 -9.24 2.75
N ASN A 299 14.94 -9.09 2.15
CA ASN A 299 16.17 -9.70 2.63
C ASN A 299 16.53 -9.27 4.05
N GLU A 300 16.41 -7.97 4.36
CA GLU A 300 16.75 -7.43 5.67
C GLU A 300 15.69 -7.66 6.74
N THR A 301 14.41 -7.83 6.35
CA THR A 301 13.31 -7.80 7.33
C THR A 301 12.44 -9.04 7.36
N ASN A 302 12.71 -10.06 6.52
CA ASN A 302 11.99 -11.32 6.56
C ASN A 302 12.61 -12.23 7.63
N ARG A 303 12.19 -12.04 8.89
CA ARG A 303 12.70 -12.82 10.05
C ARG A 303 11.74 -13.94 10.42
N THR A 304 12.26 -15.03 10.99
CA THR A 304 11.46 -16.22 11.39
C THR A 304 10.24 -15.83 12.22
N ILE A 305 10.36 -14.87 13.13
CA ILE A 305 9.27 -14.43 14.01
C ILE A 305 8.32 -13.41 13.35
N SER A 306 8.74 -12.76 12.26
CA SER A 306 7.97 -11.74 11.53
C SER A 306 8.13 -11.89 10.03
N GLN A 307 7.60 -12.98 9.50
CA GLN A 307 7.72 -13.34 8.09
C GLN A 307 6.81 -12.49 7.20
N TRP A 308 7.31 -12.16 6.02
CA TRP A 308 6.51 -11.60 4.94
C TRP A 308 5.70 -12.68 4.23
N THR A 309 4.48 -12.33 3.87
CA THR A 309 3.63 -13.07 2.93
C THR A 309 3.41 -12.21 1.71
N ILE A 310 3.82 -12.70 0.56
CA ILE A 310 3.63 -12.01 -0.72
C ILE A 310 2.29 -12.45 -1.31
N ILE A 311 1.48 -11.50 -1.74
CA ILE A 311 0.19 -11.74 -2.39
C ILE A 311 0.26 -11.28 -3.84
N ARG A 312 0.30 -12.22 -4.79
CA ARG A 312 0.22 -11.93 -6.23
C ARG A 312 -1.17 -11.40 -6.54
N SER A 313 -1.29 -10.17 -7.01
CA SER A 313 -2.55 -9.45 -6.99
C SER A 313 -3.07 -9.03 -8.37
N ASP A 314 -2.56 -9.57 -9.45
CA ASP A 314 -3.07 -9.32 -10.81
C ASP A 314 -4.55 -9.70 -10.91
N ASN A 315 -4.95 -10.79 -10.29
CA ASN A 315 -6.36 -11.08 -10.05
C ASN A 315 -6.78 -10.63 -8.64
N LYS A 316 -7.42 -9.45 -8.55
CA LYS A 316 -7.87 -8.88 -7.26
C LYS A 316 -8.82 -9.76 -6.46
N LYS A 317 -9.66 -10.58 -7.13
CA LYS A 317 -10.61 -11.47 -6.45
C LYS A 317 -9.85 -12.62 -5.79
N LYS A 318 -8.98 -13.31 -6.54
CA LYS A 318 -8.12 -14.37 -6.00
C LYS A 318 -7.21 -13.84 -4.87
N ALA A 319 -6.58 -12.67 -5.05
CA ALA A 319 -5.72 -12.06 -4.04
C ALA A 319 -6.45 -11.81 -2.72
N ARG A 320 -7.69 -11.31 -2.76
CA ARG A 320 -8.52 -11.06 -1.56
C ARG A 320 -8.83 -12.34 -0.80
N LEU A 321 -9.31 -13.37 -1.50
CA LEU A 321 -9.64 -14.65 -0.90
C LEU A 321 -8.41 -15.28 -0.24
N ASN A 322 -7.30 -15.33 -0.97
CA ASN A 322 -6.06 -15.93 -0.49
C ASN A 322 -5.43 -15.16 0.67
N CYS A 323 -5.49 -13.83 0.67
CA CYS A 323 -5.04 -13.03 1.81
C CYS A 323 -5.86 -13.33 3.08
N ILE A 324 -7.19 -13.44 2.96
CA ILE A 324 -8.07 -13.79 4.10
C ILE A 324 -7.80 -15.23 4.57
N LYS A 325 -7.69 -16.19 3.65
CA LYS A 325 -7.32 -17.58 3.98
C LYS A 325 -6.00 -17.63 4.75
N GLN A 326 -4.99 -16.88 4.29
CA GLN A 326 -3.67 -16.82 4.94
C GLN A 326 -3.72 -16.25 6.36
N ILE A 327 -4.60 -15.28 6.63
CA ILE A 327 -4.84 -14.78 7.99
C ILE A 327 -5.45 -15.89 8.84
N LEU A 328 -6.55 -16.49 8.36
CA LEU A 328 -7.30 -17.50 9.09
C LEU A 328 -6.52 -18.80 9.32
N THR A 329 -5.60 -19.14 8.43
CA THR A 329 -4.72 -20.30 8.59
C THR A 329 -3.77 -20.15 9.79
N LYS A 330 -3.28 -18.92 10.07
CA LYS A 330 -2.29 -18.65 11.12
C LYS A 330 -2.87 -18.39 12.51
N VAL A 331 -4.19 -18.44 12.66
CA VAL A 331 -4.87 -18.12 13.92
C VAL A 331 -5.77 -19.28 14.35
N GLU A 332 -5.92 -19.48 15.66
CA GLU A 332 -6.82 -20.49 16.23
C GLU A 332 -8.01 -19.81 16.88
N TYR A 333 -9.21 -20.36 16.67
CA TYR A 333 -10.46 -19.88 17.26
C TYR A 333 -11.54 -20.97 17.24
N LYS A 334 -12.53 -20.85 18.12
CA LYS A 334 -13.61 -21.82 18.26
C LYS A 334 -14.50 -21.88 17.02
N GLY A 335 -14.72 -23.07 16.48
CA GLY A 335 -15.56 -23.32 15.32
C GLY A 335 -14.94 -22.88 14.00
N LYS A 336 -13.60 -22.90 13.91
CA LYS A 336 -12.83 -22.69 12.70
C LYS A 336 -13.16 -23.77 11.65
N ILE A 337 -13.29 -23.38 10.39
CA ILE A 337 -13.45 -24.32 9.28
C ILE A 337 -12.17 -25.14 9.06
N SER A 338 -12.27 -26.18 8.26
CA SER A 338 -11.17 -27.12 8.04
C SER A 338 -9.94 -26.45 7.40
N ALA A 339 -8.75 -27.01 7.65
CA ALA A 339 -7.51 -26.53 7.02
C ALA A 339 -7.56 -26.64 5.47
N GLU A 340 -8.28 -27.62 4.94
CA GLU A 340 -8.44 -27.79 3.49
C GLU A 340 -9.24 -26.64 2.87
N GLU A 341 -10.31 -26.16 3.52
CA GLU A 341 -11.08 -25.01 3.05
C GLU A 341 -10.27 -23.70 3.13
N LEU A 342 -9.30 -23.63 4.05
CA LEU A 342 -8.40 -22.49 4.21
C LEU A 342 -7.12 -22.60 3.36
N LYS A 343 -6.96 -23.65 2.57
CA LYS A 343 -5.79 -23.83 1.71
C LYS A 343 -5.68 -22.67 0.74
N THR A 344 -4.48 -22.08 0.72
CA THR A 344 -4.16 -20.97 -0.18
C THR A 344 -3.66 -21.48 -1.53
N ASP A 345 -3.91 -20.74 -2.58
CA ASP A 345 -3.34 -20.97 -3.91
C ASP A 345 -1.85 -20.59 -3.87
N PRO A 346 -0.90 -21.53 -4.11
CA PRO A 346 0.53 -21.25 -4.07
C PRO A 346 1.00 -20.28 -5.17
N GLU A 347 0.25 -20.14 -6.26
CA GLU A 347 0.55 -19.13 -7.28
C GLU A 347 0.21 -17.71 -6.81
N ILE A 348 -0.71 -17.58 -5.85
CA ILE A 348 -1.17 -16.31 -5.32
C ILE A 348 -0.46 -15.94 -4.02
N THR A 349 -0.23 -16.93 -3.15
CA THR A 349 0.36 -16.71 -1.83
C THR A 349 1.76 -17.33 -1.78
N VAL A 350 2.77 -16.48 -1.75
CA VAL A 350 4.18 -16.87 -1.79
C VAL A 350 4.85 -16.48 -0.46
N SER A 351 5.76 -17.31 0.04
CA SER A 351 6.54 -16.96 1.22
C SER A 351 7.56 -15.87 0.91
N GLY A 352 7.93 -15.06 1.91
CA GLY A 352 8.98 -14.05 1.74
C GLY A 352 10.34 -14.65 1.34
N ILE A 353 10.64 -15.88 1.77
CA ILE A 353 11.88 -16.59 1.40
C ILE A 353 11.88 -16.97 -0.08
N ASP A 354 10.78 -17.55 -0.57
CA ASP A 354 10.66 -17.94 -1.97
C ASP A 354 10.68 -16.72 -2.90
N GLU A 355 10.10 -15.61 -2.46
CA GLU A 355 10.15 -14.35 -3.20
C GLU A 355 11.57 -13.76 -3.25
N ILE A 356 12.33 -13.85 -2.16
CA ILE A 356 13.74 -13.40 -2.13
C ILE A 356 14.55 -14.21 -3.16
N ARG A 357 14.45 -15.53 -3.14
CA ARG A 357 15.13 -16.42 -4.10
C ARG A 357 14.75 -16.08 -5.54
N TYR A 358 13.47 -15.92 -5.79
CA TYR A 358 12.97 -15.57 -7.11
C TYR A 358 13.52 -14.22 -7.61
N LEU A 359 13.57 -13.21 -6.77
CA LEU A 359 14.12 -11.90 -7.11
C LEU A 359 15.64 -11.95 -7.31
N GLU A 360 16.35 -12.68 -6.46
CA GLU A 360 17.80 -12.90 -6.56
C GLU A 360 18.19 -13.56 -7.89
N ASP A 361 17.50 -14.64 -8.25
CA ASP A 361 17.72 -15.36 -9.52
C ASP A 361 17.48 -14.44 -10.72
N ASN A 362 16.49 -13.57 -10.69
CA ASN A 362 16.19 -12.65 -11.79
C ASN A 362 17.17 -11.49 -11.86
N ILE A 363 17.59 -10.93 -10.73
CA ILE A 363 18.63 -9.89 -10.66
C ILE A 363 19.95 -10.42 -11.22
N MET A 364 20.37 -11.64 -10.84
CA MET A 364 21.60 -12.27 -11.31
C MET A 364 21.58 -12.59 -12.82
N ARG A 365 20.41 -12.87 -13.38
CA ARG A 365 20.24 -13.14 -14.81
C ARG A 365 20.12 -11.88 -15.67
N GLY A 366 20.07 -10.69 -15.09
CA GLY A 366 19.85 -9.43 -15.82
C GLY A 366 18.51 -9.37 -16.56
N VAL A 367 17.54 -10.18 -16.13
CA VAL A 367 16.19 -10.19 -16.71
C VAL A 367 15.41 -9.00 -16.17
N GLU A 368 14.51 -8.41 -16.98
CA GLU A 368 13.55 -7.41 -16.53
C GLU A 368 12.84 -7.92 -15.28
N LEU A 369 12.99 -7.16 -14.17
CA LEU A 369 12.56 -7.61 -12.85
C LEU A 369 11.03 -7.59 -12.75
N PRO A 370 10.38 -8.73 -12.50
CA PRO A 370 8.93 -8.76 -12.32
C PRO A 370 8.53 -8.08 -11.00
N GLY A 371 7.41 -7.45 -11.02
CA GLY A 371 6.89 -6.64 -9.90
C GLY A 371 6.45 -7.41 -8.67
#